data_8f9d451245076a97205cb46a1021183b
#
_entry.id   8f9d451245076a97205cb46a1021183b
#
_cell.length_a   1.000
_cell.length_b   1.000
_cell.length_c   1.000
_cell.angle_alpha   90.00
_cell.angle_beta   90.00
_cell.angle_gamma   90.00
#
_symmetry.space_group_name_H-M   'P 1'
#
loop_
_entity.id
_entity.type
_entity.pdbx_description
1 polymer ?
#
loop_
_entity_poly.entity_id
_entity_poly.type
_entity_poly.pdbx_seq_one_letter_code
_entity_poly.pdbx_strand_id
1 'polypeptide(L)'
;MASKTLLVVAHAPSRNTQKLLQSVEAGARSIEAPEVRLVIRTPFEADADDVKSASALVLGTTENLGYMSGALKDFFDRIYNPCLEVTRGTPYAAYIRAGLDGTGTSRAIESITAGLGWRAVQKPLVLKGEWRDYFADSCGELGAAMAAGLDGGIF
;
A
#
# COMPACT_ATOMS: atom_id res chain seq x y z
N MET A 1 24.34 -0.94 0.57
CA MET A 1 23.45 -1.86 1.30
C MET A 1 22.17 -1.13 1.69
N ALA A 2 21.03 -1.72 1.40
CA ALA A 2 19.75 -1.09 1.73
C ALA A 2 19.50 -1.16 3.24
N SER A 3 19.19 -0.03 3.86
CA SER A 3 18.89 0.10 5.30
C SER A 3 17.41 0.30 5.60
N LYS A 4 16.59 0.56 4.57
CA LYS A 4 15.16 0.80 4.68
C LYS A 4 14.39 -0.14 3.76
N THR A 5 13.19 -0.51 4.16
CA THR A 5 12.35 -1.42 3.35
C THR A 5 11.02 -0.75 3.05
N LEU A 6 10.69 -0.68 1.77
CA LEU A 6 9.35 -0.30 1.30
C LEU A 6 8.59 -1.61 1.02
N LEU A 7 7.59 -1.89 1.83
CA LEU A 7 6.75 -3.09 1.68
C LEU A 7 5.48 -2.73 0.92
N VAL A 8 5.24 -3.41 -0.18
CA VAL A 8 3.99 -3.29 -0.94
C VAL A 8 3.16 -4.54 -0.68
N VAL A 9 1.97 -4.35 -0.11
CA VAL A 9 0.99 -5.42 0.11
C VAL A 9 -0.21 -5.10 -0.76
N ALA A 10 -0.39 -5.85 -1.83
CA ALA A 10 -1.39 -5.51 -2.83
C ALA A 10 -2.16 -6.73 -3.31
N HIS A 11 -3.49 -6.56 -3.34
CA HIS A 11 -4.39 -7.53 -3.95
C HIS A 11 -4.62 -7.13 -5.41
N ALA A 12 -4.19 -7.99 -6.32
CA ALA A 12 -4.22 -7.73 -7.76
C ALA A 12 -4.89 -8.91 -8.50
N PRO A 13 -6.23 -9.06 -8.34
CA PRO A 13 -6.93 -10.26 -8.84
C PRO A 13 -7.23 -10.25 -10.33
N SER A 14 -6.98 -9.14 -11.03
CA SER A 14 -7.32 -9.00 -12.44
C SER A 14 -6.12 -8.46 -13.23
N ARG A 15 -6.22 -8.54 -14.57
CA ARG A 15 -5.19 -7.98 -15.44
C ARG A 15 -5.00 -6.48 -15.16
N ASN A 16 -6.07 -5.73 -14.98
CA ASN A 16 -5.99 -4.29 -14.73
C ASN A 16 -5.36 -3.99 -13.37
N THR A 17 -5.75 -4.69 -12.31
CA THR A 17 -5.13 -4.49 -11.00
C THR A 17 -3.67 -4.95 -10.98
N GLN A 18 -3.30 -5.94 -11.77
CA GLN A 18 -1.90 -6.32 -11.96
C GLN A 18 -1.10 -5.21 -12.61
N LYS A 19 -1.68 -4.50 -13.59
CA LYS A 19 -1.04 -3.31 -14.19
C LYS A 19 -0.80 -2.23 -13.15
N LEU A 20 -1.74 -2.01 -12.23
CA LEU A 20 -1.58 -1.03 -11.16
C LEU A 20 -0.40 -1.40 -10.26
N LEU A 21 -0.32 -2.65 -9.84
CA LEU A 21 0.79 -3.12 -9.00
C LEU A 21 2.12 -3.01 -9.75
N GLN A 22 2.18 -3.41 -11.01
CA GLN A 22 3.38 -3.28 -11.83
C GLN A 22 3.82 -1.83 -11.95
N SER A 23 2.87 -0.90 -12.03
CA SER A 23 3.16 0.54 -12.10
C SER A 23 3.72 1.06 -10.77
N VAL A 24 3.18 0.62 -9.64
CA VAL A 24 3.74 0.96 -8.32
C VAL A 24 5.19 0.50 -8.25
N GLU A 25 5.45 -0.73 -8.64
CA GLU A 25 6.80 -1.30 -8.65
C GLU A 25 7.73 -0.52 -9.56
N ALA A 26 7.31 -0.28 -10.81
CA ALA A 26 8.12 0.45 -11.79
C ALA A 26 8.41 1.87 -11.30
N GLY A 27 7.42 2.55 -10.72
CA GLY A 27 7.60 3.88 -10.15
C GLY A 27 8.61 3.89 -9.01
N ALA A 28 8.48 2.97 -8.08
CA ALA A 28 9.43 2.86 -6.96
C ALA A 28 10.85 2.57 -7.45
N ARG A 29 11.01 1.70 -8.45
CA ARG A 29 12.32 1.35 -9.00
C ARG A 29 12.90 2.43 -9.91
N SER A 30 12.08 3.37 -10.40
CA SER A 30 12.56 4.48 -11.23
C SER A 30 13.35 5.52 -10.43
N ILE A 31 13.23 5.49 -9.12
CA ILE A 31 13.93 6.40 -8.23
C ILE A 31 15.27 5.76 -7.84
N GLU A 32 16.35 6.54 -7.95
CA GLU A 32 17.65 6.12 -7.46
C GLU A 32 17.66 6.24 -5.94
N ALA A 33 17.36 5.13 -5.27
CA ALA A 33 17.20 5.07 -3.83
C ALA A 33 17.98 3.88 -3.27
N PRO A 34 19.33 3.99 -3.19
CA PRO A 34 20.17 2.86 -2.81
C PRO A 34 19.91 2.33 -1.39
N GLU A 35 19.36 3.18 -0.52
CA GLU A 35 19.04 2.79 0.85
C GLU A 35 17.70 2.07 0.98
N VAL A 36 16.92 2.00 -0.09
CA VAL A 36 15.56 1.42 -0.07
C VAL A 36 15.53 0.07 -0.77
N ARG A 37 15.12 -0.96 -0.05
CA ARG A 37 14.82 -2.27 -0.61
C ARG A 37 13.30 -2.36 -0.81
N LEU A 38 12.89 -2.74 -2.01
CA LEU A 38 11.48 -2.94 -2.34
C LEU A 38 11.10 -4.41 -2.14
N VAL A 39 10.07 -4.65 -1.34
CA VAL A 39 9.52 -5.98 -1.10
C VAL A 39 8.05 -5.96 -1.47
N ILE A 40 7.63 -6.88 -2.33
CA ILE A 40 6.24 -6.98 -2.79
C ILE A 40 5.66 -8.30 -2.34
N ARG A 41 4.48 -8.24 -1.71
CA ARG A 41 3.76 -9.42 -1.23
C ARG A 41 2.28 -9.31 -1.59
N THR A 42 1.66 -10.45 -1.85
CA THR A 42 0.19 -10.49 -1.82
C THR A 42 -0.27 -10.38 -0.36
N PRO A 43 -1.52 -9.98 -0.12
CA PRO A 43 -2.02 -9.94 1.27
C PRO A 43 -1.95 -11.29 1.99
N PHE A 44 -2.09 -12.40 1.26
CA PHE A 44 -2.02 -13.73 1.86
C PHE A 44 -0.59 -14.15 2.20
N GLU A 45 0.40 -13.67 1.46
CA GLU A 45 1.81 -13.96 1.72
C GLU A 45 2.40 -13.10 2.84
N ALA A 46 1.94 -11.85 2.92
CA ALA A 46 2.49 -10.90 3.88
C ALA A 46 2.12 -11.31 5.31
N ASP A 47 3.09 -11.18 6.20
CA ASP A 47 2.91 -11.54 7.61
C ASP A 47 3.37 -10.40 8.54
N ALA A 48 3.25 -10.64 9.85
CA ALA A 48 3.63 -9.65 10.85
C ALA A 48 5.13 -9.32 10.80
N ASP A 49 5.98 -10.29 10.49
CA ASP A 49 7.42 -10.04 10.40
C ASP A 49 7.76 -9.14 9.23
N ASP A 50 7.07 -9.29 8.09
CA ASP A 50 7.21 -8.38 6.96
C ASP A 50 6.87 -6.94 7.39
N VAL A 51 5.78 -6.77 8.10
CA VAL A 51 5.31 -5.45 8.55
C VAL A 51 6.30 -4.84 9.56
N LYS A 52 6.75 -5.63 10.53
CA LYS A 52 7.71 -5.16 11.55
C LYS A 52 9.03 -4.73 10.94
N SER A 53 9.43 -5.38 9.84
CA SER A 53 10.67 -5.06 9.14
C SER A 53 10.53 -3.89 8.17
N ALA A 54 9.30 -3.47 7.87
CA ALA A 54 9.06 -2.40 6.91
C ALA A 54 9.33 -1.03 7.51
N SER A 55 9.91 -0.16 6.70
CA SER A 55 10.10 1.27 7.05
C SER A 55 8.92 2.09 6.57
N ALA A 56 8.24 1.64 5.52
CA ALA A 56 7.02 2.25 4.99
C ALA A 56 6.24 1.17 4.23
N LEU A 57 4.93 1.39 4.07
CA LEU A 57 4.06 0.46 3.33
C LEU A 57 3.28 1.16 2.22
N VAL A 58 3.02 0.40 1.16
CA VAL A 58 1.97 0.70 0.19
C VAL A 58 0.95 -0.41 0.26
N LEU A 59 -0.32 -0.05 0.43
CA LEU A 59 -1.45 -0.99 0.47
C LEU A 59 -2.25 -0.85 -0.81
N GLY A 60 -2.47 -1.95 -1.50
CA GLY A 60 -3.29 -1.98 -2.71
C GLY A 60 -4.49 -2.90 -2.55
N THR A 61 -5.67 -2.41 -2.94
CA THR A 61 -6.89 -3.20 -2.84
C THR A 61 -7.89 -2.84 -3.92
N THR A 62 -8.83 -3.75 -4.14
CA THR A 62 -10.07 -3.46 -4.85
C THR A 62 -11.14 -3.03 -3.83
N GLU A 63 -12.13 -2.28 -4.31
CA GLU A 63 -13.37 -2.07 -3.56
C GLU A 63 -14.30 -3.24 -3.85
N ASN A 64 -14.61 -4.00 -2.83
CA ASN A 64 -15.54 -5.14 -2.92
C ASN A 64 -16.71 -4.88 -1.99
N LEU A 65 -17.91 -4.80 -2.57
CA LEU A 65 -19.14 -4.59 -1.78
C LEU A 65 -19.04 -3.36 -0.86
N GLY A 66 -18.42 -2.29 -1.33
CA GLY A 66 -18.27 -1.05 -0.56
C GLY A 66 -17.21 -1.11 0.53
N TYR A 67 -16.35 -2.12 0.52
CA TYR A 67 -15.33 -2.37 1.54
C TYR A 67 -14.02 -2.78 0.85
N MET A 68 -12.95 -2.96 1.61
CA MET A 68 -11.70 -3.50 1.05
C MET A 68 -11.88 -4.97 0.65
N SER A 69 -10.97 -5.49 -0.17
CA SER A 69 -10.97 -6.91 -0.52
C SER A 69 -10.85 -7.77 0.73
N GLY A 70 -11.47 -8.95 0.70
CA GLY A 70 -11.32 -9.91 1.78
C GLY A 70 -9.87 -10.31 2.01
N ALA A 71 -9.07 -10.33 0.93
CA ALA A 71 -7.64 -10.62 1.02
C ALA A 71 -6.90 -9.59 1.88
N LEU A 72 -7.15 -8.30 1.68
CA LEU A 72 -6.51 -7.26 2.49
C LEU A 72 -7.03 -7.30 3.92
N LYS A 73 -8.32 -7.55 4.13
CA LYS A 73 -8.88 -7.67 5.48
C LYS A 73 -8.27 -8.86 6.23
N ASP A 74 -8.07 -9.99 5.54
CA ASP A 74 -7.38 -11.16 6.11
C ASP A 74 -5.97 -10.79 6.58
N PHE A 75 -5.23 -10.05 5.76
CA PHE A 75 -3.91 -9.53 6.14
C PHE A 75 -4.00 -8.72 7.44
N PHE A 76 -4.90 -7.75 7.51
CA PHE A 76 -5.07 -6.94 8.71
C PHE A 76 -5.45 -7.77 9.92
N ASP A 77 -6.35 -8.74 9.76
CA ASP A 77 -6.76 -9.62 10.87
C ASP A 77 -5.57 -10.37 11.44
N ARG A 78 -4.66 -10.84 10.58
CA ARG A 78 -3.51 -11.64 11.02
C ARG A 78 -2.40 -10.80 11.63
N ILE A 79 -2.20 -9.58 11.15
CA ILE A 79 -1.04 -8.77 11.59
C ILE A 79 -1.40 -7.79 12.70
N TYR A 80 -2.69 -7.53 12.95
CA TYR A 80 -3.10 -6.44 13.82
C TYR A 80 -2.51 -6.58 15.23
N ASN A 81 -2.81 -7.66 15.91
CA ASN A 81 -2.32 -7.85 17.28
C ASN A 81 -0.80 -7.97 17.38
N PRO A 82 -0.12 -8.76 16.53
CA PRO A 82 1.35 -8.84 16.58
C PRO A 82 2.06 -7.52 16.30
N CYS A 83 1.46 -6.64 15.49
CA CYS A 83 2.06 -5.36 15.12
C CYS A 83 1.63 -4.20 16.00
N LEU A 84 0.59 -4.40 16.81
CA LEU A 84 0.08 -3.37 17.70
C LEU A 84 1.19 -2.96 18.69
N GLU A 85 1.36 -1.68 18.92
CA GLU A 85 2.37 -1.09 19.79
C GLU A 85 3.82 -1.13 19.24
N VAL A 86 4.13 -1.99 18.28
CA VAL A 86 5.51 -2.12 17.77
C VAL A 86 5.72 -1.48 16.39
N THR A 87 4.64 -1.07 15.73
CA THR A 87 4.71 -0.44 14.40
C THR A 87 4.11 0.97 14.37
N ARG A 88 3.92 1.59 15.52
CA ARG A 88 3.36 2.94 15.59
C ARG A 88 4.24 3.94 14.85
N GLY A 89 3.59 4.85 14.12
CA GLY A 89 4.27 5.87 13.33
C GLY A 89 4.74 5.39 11.96
N THR A 90 4.55 4.13 11.60
CA THR A 90 4.96 3.63 10.29
C THR A 90 4.20 4.39 9.19
N PRO A 91 4.92 5.04 8.26
CA PRO A 91 4.27 5.74 7.16
C PRO A 91 3.69 4.77 6.15
N TYR A 92 2.52 5.10 5.61
CA TYR A 92 1.91 4.29 4.56
C TYR A 92 1.13 5.14 3.57
N ALA A 93 0.88 4.59 2.41
CA ALA A 93 -0.06 5.09 1.43
C ALA A 93 -0.88 3.93 0.90
N ALA A 94 -2.06 4.22 0.37
CA ALA A 94 -2.95 3.20 -0.17
C ALA A 94 -3.49 3.61 -1.53
N TYR A 95 -3.73 2.63 -2.40
CA TYR A 95 -4.48 2.84 -3.62
C TYR A 95 -5.64 1.84 -3.69
N ILE A 96 -6.75 2.30 -4.24
CA ILE A 96 -8.00 1.55 -4.28
C ILE A 96 -8.55 1.57 -5.70
N ARG A 97 -8.74 0.39 -6.28
CA ARG A 97 -9.45 0.28 -7.54
C ARG A 97 -10.95 0.10 -7.23
N ALA A 98 -11.72 1.14 -7.49
CA ALA A 98 -13.10 1.22 -7.02
C ALA A 98 -14.10 1.20 -8.19
N GLY A 99 -15.14 0.39 -8.07
CA GLY A 99 -16.29 0.44 -8.98
C GLY A 99 -17.26 1.56 -8.61
N LEU A 100 -17.36 1.85 -7.33
CA LEU A 100 -18.14 2.96 -6.80
C LEU A 100 -17.20 4.11 -6.44
N ASP A 101 -17.40 4.77 -5.30
CA ASP A 101 -16.61 5.93 -4.91
C ASP A 101 -15.44 5.61 -3.97
N GLY A 102 -15.30 4.37 -3.55
CA GLY A 102 -14.21 3.95 -2.66
C GLY A 102 -14.29 4.48 -1.24
N THR A 103 -15.37 5.17 -0.86
CA THR A 103 -15.50 5.80 0.46
C THR A 103 -15.46 4.78 1.60
N GLY A 104 -16.22 3.69 1.46
CA GLY A 104 -16.25 2.64 2.49
C GLY A 104 -14.90 1.95 2.65
N THR A 105 -14.20 1.72 1.54
CA THR A 105 -12.87 1.13 1.55
C THR A 105 -11.86 2.07 2.22
N SER A 106 -11.87 3.35 1.85
CA SER A 106 -10.98 4.35 2.44
C SER A 106 -11.17 4.44 3.94
N ARG A 107 -12.42 4.53 4.39
CA ARG A 107 -12.74 4.62 5.83
C ARG A 107 -12.29 3.38 6.59
N ALA A 108 -12.49 2.20 6.01
CA ALA A 108 -12.09 0.94 6.63
C ALA A 108 -10.58 0.87 6.82
N ILE A 109 -9.81 1.19 5.79
CA ILE A 109 -8.34 1.22 5.88
C ILE A 109 -7.89 2.24 6.92
N GLU A 110 -8.43 3.46 6.87
CA GLU A 110 -8.07 4.52 7.81
C GLU A 110 -8.37 4.14 9.26
N SER A 111 -9.51 3.49 9.51
CA SER A 111 -9.90 3.05 10.84
C SER A 111 -8.92 2.01 11.40
N ILE A 112 -8.55 1.01 10.60
CA ILE A 112 -7.65 -0.06 11.03
C ILE A 112 -6.24 0.50 11.24
N THR A 113 -5.73 1.28 10.30
CA THR A 113 -4.38 1.84 10.38
C THR A 113 -4.25 2.86 11.51
N ALA A 114 -5.31 3.60 11.81
CA ALA A 114 -5.34 4.49 12.98
C ALA A 114 -5.18 3.68 14.27
N GLY A 115 -5.86 2.54 14.37
CA GLY A 115 -5.68 1.64 15.53
C GLY A 115 -4.26 1.13 15.66
N LEU A 116 -3.60 0.84 14.54
CA LEU A 116 -2.19 0.44 14.51
C LEU A 116 -1.23 1.60 14.79
N GLY A 117 -1.72 2.83 14.75
CA GLY A 117 -0.90 4.02 14.89
C GLY A 117 -0.05 4.34 13.67
N TRP A 118 -0.38 3.78 12.51
CA TRP A 118 0.31 4.10 11.27
C TRP A 118 -0.04 5.50 10.80
N ARG A 119 0.86 6.12 10.04
CA ARG A 119 0.71 7.49 9.60
C ARG A 119 0.51 7.55 8.09
N ALA A 120 -0.66 8.00 7.65
CA ALA A 120 -0.92 8.21 6.23
C ALA A 120 -0.07 9.37 5.71
N VAL A 121 0.72 9.12 4.66
CA VAL A 121 1.54 10.18 4.05
C VAL A 121 0.75 10.97 3.03
N GLN A 122 -0.37 10.44 2.58
CA GLN A 122 -1.31 11.11 1.68
C GLN A 122 -2.69 10.46 1.81
N LYS A 123 -3.70 11.11 1.27
CA LYS A 123 -5.04 10.52 1.19
C LYS A 123 -5.01 9.27 0.31
N PRO A 124 -5.89 8.28 0.55
CA PRO A 124 -5.98 7.13 -0.33
C PRO A 124 -6.20 7.55 -1.79
N LEU A 125 -5.43 6.94 -2.67
CA LEU A 125 -5.58 7.15 -4.12
C LEU A 125 -6.73 6.29 -4.61
N VAL A 126 -7.87 6.91 -4.91
CA VAL A 126 -9.06 6.19 -5.37
C VAL A 126 -9.15 6.28 -6.89
N LEU A 127 -9.07 5.12 -7.54
CA LEU A 127 -9.12 4.98 -8.99
C LEU A 127 -10.48 4.38 -9.34
N LYS A 128 -11.47 5.25 -9.57
CA LYS A 128 -12.88 4.84 -9.63
C LYS A 128 -13.47 4.85 -11.04
N GLY A 129 -14.47 4.00 -11.21
CA GLY A 129 -15.26 3.95 -12.44
C GLY A 129 -14.62 3.11 -13.53
N GLU A 130 -14.92 3.43 -14.79
CA GLU A 130 -14.34 2.75 -15.92
C GLU A 130 -12.82 2.87 -15.92
N TRP A 131 -12.13 1.84 -16.43
CA TRP A 131 -10.69 1.86 -16.53
C TRP A 131 -10.22 3.05 -17.35
N ARG A 132 -9.21 3.75 -16.82
CA ARG A 132 -8.49 4.82 -17.50
C ARG A 132 -7.00 4.55 -17.43
N ASP A 133 -6.28 4.79 -18.52
CA ASP A 133 -4.85 4.51 -18.56
C ASP A 133 -4.06 5.32 -17.52
N TYR A 134 -4.52 6.53 -17.18
CA TYR A 134 -3.87 7.35 -16.17
C TYR A 134 -3.89 6.72 -14.77
N PHE A 135 -4.74 5.71 -14.52
CA PHE A 135 -4.72 4.98 -13.24
C PHE A 135 -3.35 4.35 -13.00
N ALA A 136 -2.78 3.77 -14.04
CA ALA A 136 -1.43 3.20 -13.96
C ALA A 136 -0.38 4.28 -13.68
N ASP A 137 -0.47 5.41 -14.37
CA ASP A 137 0.45 6.53 -14.15
C ASP A 137 0.38 7.04 -12.71
N SER A 138 -0.83 7.17 -12.17
CA SER A 138 -1.03 7.61 -10.78
C SER A 138 -0.41 6.64 -9.79
N CYS A 139 -0.53 5.34 -10.04
CA CYS A 139 0.11 4.32 -9.20
C CYS A 139 1.63 4.37 -9.31
N GLY A 140 2.17 4.64 -10.50
CA GLY A 140 3.60 4.85 -10.70
C GLY A 140 4.12 6.04 -9.90
N GLU A 141 3.38 7.14 -9.93
CA GLU A 141 3.72 8.32 -9.14
C GLU A 141 3.70 8.03 -7.63
N LEU A 142 2.72 7.25 -7.18
CA LEU A 142 2.64 6.86 -5.77
C LEU A 142 3.85 6.01 -5.36
N GLY A 143 4.22 5.04 -6.16
CA GLY A 143 5.40 4.22 -5.90
C GLY A 143 6.68 5.04 -5.86
N ALA A 144 6.85 5.94 -6.83
CA ALA A 144 8.01 6.83 -6.88
C ALA A 144 8.07 7.76 -5.67
N ALA A 145 6.93 8.35 -5.28
CA ALA A 145 6.86 9.25 -4.14
C ALA A 145 7.22 8.53 -2.83
N MET A 146 6.74 7.30 -2.66
CA MET A 146 7.03 6.52 -1.46
C MET A 146 8.52 6.14 -1.37
N ALA A 147 9.11 5.72 -2.47
CA ALA A 147 10.54 5.39 -2.52
C ALA A 147 11.39 6.63 -2.27
N ALA A 148 11.09 7.74 -2.93
CA ALA A 148 11.84 8.99 -2.79
C ALA A 148 11.72 9.56 -1.37
N GLY A 149 10.51 9.58 -0.82
CA GLY A 149 10.28 10.10 0.52
C GLY A 149 10.99 9.26 1.59
N LEU A 150 10.99 7.95 1.41
CA LEU A 150 11.67 7.04 2.34
C LEU A 150 13.18 7.21 2.25
N ASP A 151 13.74 7.24 1.03
CA ASP A 151 15.17 7.41 0.81
C ASP A 151 15.65 8.77 1.34
N GLY A 152 14.87 9.82 1.11
CA GLY A 152 15.20 11.17 1.54
C GLY A 152 14.96 11.47 3.02
N GLY A 153 14.40 10.51 3.77
CA GLY A 153 14.10 10.71 5.19
C GLY A 153 12.97 11.70 5.44
N ILE A 154 12.05 11.88 4.48
CA ILE A 154 10.93 12.81 4.61
C ILE A 154 9.88 12.25 5.56
N PHE A 155 9.76 10.92 5.64
CA PHE A 155 8.85 10.24 6.55
C PHE A 155 9.44 8.94 7.07
#